data_0a059f00866c1544c546b5e537b7995c
#
_entry.id   0a059f00866c1544c546b5e537b7995c
#
_cell.length_a   1.000
_cell.length_b   1.000
_cell.length_c   1.000
_cell.angle_alpha   90.00
_cell.angle_beta   90.00
_cell.angle_gamma   90.00
#
_symmetry.space_group_name_H-M   'P 1'
#
loop_
_entity.id
_entity.type
_entity.pdbx_description
1 polymer ?
#
loop_
_entity_poly.entity_id
_entity_poly.type
_entity_poly.pdbx_seq_one_letter_code
_entity_poly.pdbx_strand_id
1 'polypeptide(L)'
;MAKLTPSLQFSAVDQSFIDARARVIDVAAFLDRVQRYGQDEDFRIHALKKAIAELSSPTPGRAERILLAMSDPSLEPIPAATMQGAMGAHRA
;
A
#
# COMPACT_ATOMS: atom_id res chain seq x y z
N MET A 1 21.43 25.84 -20.06
CA MET A 1 21.15 25.44 -19.87
C MET A 1 21.10 24.53 -19.74
N ALA A 2 21.52 24.61 -19.61
CA ALA A 2 21.54 23.62 -19.55
C ALA A 2 20.58 23.01 -19.04
N LYS A 3 19.97 23.54 -19.24
CA LYS A 3 19.01 22.95 -18.84
C LYS A 3 19.08 21.65 -19.19
N LEU A 4 18.92 20.88 -18.42
CA LEU A 4 18.93 19.50 -18.71
C LEU A 4 17.81 19.16 -19.63
N THR A 5 18.07 18.26 -20.51
CA THR A 5 17.01 17.74 -21.34
C THR A 5 16.13 16.85 -20.49
N PRO A 6 14.89 16.63 -20.94
CA PRO A 6 14.01 15.73 -20.19
C PRO A 6 14.57 14.33 -20.02
N SER A 7 15.39 13.87 -20.97
CA SER A 7 15.95 12.54 -20.84
C SER A 7 16.96 12.48 -19.71
N LEU A 8 17.53 13.61 -19.32
CA LEU A 8 18.47 13.66 -18.22
C LEU A 8 17.78 13.98 -16.92
N GLN A 9 16.58 14.52 -17.00
CA GLN A 9 15.79 14.81 -15.81
C GLN A 9 14.57 13.94 -15.84
N PHE A 10 14.70 12.80 -15.20
CA PHE A 10 13.58 11.90 -15.12
C PHE A 10 12.45 12.54 -14.32
N SER A 11 11.24 12.52 -14.87
CA SER A 11 10.08 12.96 -14.15
C SER A 11 9.22 11.76 -13.82
N ALA A 12 9.26 11.35 -12.56
CA ALA A 12 8.43 10.25 -12.10
C ALA A 12 6.96 10.60 -12.20
N VAL A 13 6.63 11.87 -11.97
CA VAL A 13 5.26 12.30 -12.06
C VAL A 13 4.72 12.14 -13.48
N ASP A 14 5.48 12.63 -14.46
CA ASP A 14 5.04 12.52 -15.85
C ASP A 14 4.88 11.07 -16.26
N GLN A 15 5.78 10.22 -15.79
CA GLN A 15 5.84 8.85 -16.22
C GLN A 15 4.78 7.97 -15.57
N SER A 16 4.47 8.22 -14.30
CA SER A 16 3.71 7.25 -13.53
C SER A 16 2.48 7.80 -12.85
N PHE A 17 2.17 9.08 -13.05
CA PHE A 17 1.06 9.67 -12.31
C PHE A 17 -0.27 8.98 -12.62
N ILE A 18 -0.52 8.67 -13.88
CA ILE A 18 -1.80 8.08 -14.27
C ILE A 18 -1.99 6.72 -13.60
N ASP A 19 -0.93 5.92 -13.55
CA ASP A 19 -1.01 4.62 -12.89
C ASP A 19 -1.25 4.79 -11.39
N ALA A 20 -0.54 5.71 -10.77
CA ALA A 20 -0.72 5.93 -9.33
C ALA A 20 -2.14 6.41 -9.03
N ARG A 21 -2.64 7.32 -9.86
CA ARG A 21 -4.00 7.82 -9.70
C ARG A 21 -5.01 6.68 -9.78
N ALA A 22 -4.84 5.80 -10.77
CA ALA A 22 -5.77 4.69 -10.95
C ALA A 22 -5.78 3.78 -9.74
N ARG A 23 -4.61 3.52 -9.17
CA ARG A 23 -4.51 2.65 -8.00
C ARG A 23 -5.17 3.25 -6.78
N VAL A 24 -5.03 4.55 -6.60
CA VAL A 24 -5.69 5.22 -5.48
C VAL A 24 -7.20 5.12 -5.61
N ILE A 25 -7.71 5.34 -6.83
CA ILE A 25 -9.14 5.24 -7.07
C ILE A 25 -9.63 3.82 -6.83
N ASP A 26 -8.85 2.83 -7.27
CA ASP A 26 -9.21 1.43 -7.05
C ASP A 26 -9.31 1.11 -5.57
N VAL A 27 -8.37 1.61 -4.78
CA VAL A 27 -8.40 1.37 -3.34
C VAL A 27 -9.64 2.02 -2.72
N ALA A 28 -9.94 3.24 -3.15
CA ALA A 28 -11.12 3.93 -2.64
C ALA A 28 -12.39 3.16 -2.96
N ALA A 29 -12.51 2.67 -4.18
CA ALA A 29 -13.68 1.88 -4.57
C ALA A 29 -13.77 0.59 -3.77
N PHE A 30 -12.63 -0.03 -3.50
CA PHE A 30 -12.59 -1.23 -2.68
C PHE A 30 -13.11 -0.94 -1.28
N LEU A 31 -12.68 0.16 -0.68
CA LEU A 31 -13.14 0.51 0.66
C LEU A 31 -14.63 0.80 0.69
N ASP A 32 -15.14 1.40 -0.38
CA ASP A 32 -16.58 1.65 -0.46
C ASP A 32 -17.35 0.33 -0.51
N ARG A 33 -16.84 -0.65 -1.25
CA ARG A 33 -17.50 -1.96 -1.30
C ARG A 33 -17.44 -2.66 0.05
N VAL A 34 -16.29 -2.58 0.72
CA VAL A 34 -16.15 -3.18 2.04
C VAL A 34 -17.19 -2.62 3.00
N GLN A 35 -17.37 -1.31 3.00
CA GLN A 35 -18.32 -0.67 3.87
C GLN A 35 -19.75 -1.05 3.50
N ARG A 36 -20.02 -1.13 2.19
CA ARG A 36 -21.37 -1.49 1.73
C ARG A 36 -21.77 -2.87 2.22
N TYR A 37 -20.82 -3.78 2.29
CA TYR A 37 -21.10 -5.15 2.74
C TYR A 37 -20.89 -5.32 4.25
N GLY A 38 -20.65 -4.24 4.98
CA GLY A 38 -20.50 -4.33 6.42
C GLY A 38 -19.25 -5.03 6.89
N GLN A 39 -18.18 -4.97 6.12
CA GLN A 39 -16.95 -5.70 6.42
C GLN A 39 -15.81 -4.81 6.86
N ASP A 40 -16.11 -3.59 7.24
CA ASP A 40 -15.05 -2.63 7.55
C ASP A 40 -14.38 -2.88 8.91
N GLU A 41 -14.87 -3.86 9.68
CA GLU A 41 -14.21 -4.25 10.92
C GLU A 41 -13.20 -5.37 10.72
N ASP A 42 -13.04 -5.87 9.50
CA ASP A 42 -12.07 -6.91 9.22
C ASP A 42 -10.66 -6.40 9.53
N PHE A 43 -9.83 -7.26 10.15
CA PHE A 43 -8.49 -6.81 10.56
C PHE A 43 -7.64 -6.37 9.38
N ARG A 44 -7.88 -6.94 8.20
CA ARG A 44 -7.12 -6.55 7.01
C ARG A 44 -7.48 -5.13 6.59
N ILE A 45 -8.72 -4.71 6.82
CA ILE A 45 -9.13 -3.36 6.49
C ILE A 45 -8.51 -2.36 7.46
N HIS A 46 -8.45 -2.71 8.74
CA HIS A 46 -7.76 -1.86 9.70
C HIS A 46 -6.28 -1.71 9.35
N ALA A 47 -5.64 -2.82 8.96
CA ALA A 47 -4.24 -2.77 8.56
C ALA A 47 -4.06 -1.91 7.32
N LEU A 48 -4.95 -2.05 6.36
CA LEU A 48 -4.86 -1.27 5.12
C LEU A 48 -5.02 0.22 5.39
N LYS A 49 -5.93 0.59 6.28
CA LYS A 49 -6.12 2.01 6.58
C LYS A 49 -4.90 2.61 7.27
N LYS A 50 -4.24 1.83 8.12
CA LYS A 50 -2.99 2.29 8.71
C LYS A 50 -1.92 2.50 7.64
N ALA A 51 -1.86 1.57 6.69
CA ALA A 51 -0.90 1.69 5.60
C ALA A 51 -1.20 2.92 4.75
N ILE A 52 -2.46 3.18 4.49
CA ILE A 52 -2.85 4.34 3.70
C ILE A 52 -2.39 5.63 4.38
N ALA A 53 -2.44 5.67 5.70
CA ALA A 53 -2.00 6.86 6.43
C ALA A 53 -0.52 7.13 6.20
N GLU A 54 0.29 6.08 5.96
CA GLU A 54 1.70 6.28 5.66
C GLU A 54 1.92 7.04 4.35
N LEU A 55 0.98 6.95 3.45
CA LEU A 55 1.14 7.60 2.15
C LEU A 55 1.27 9.11 2.28
N SER A 56 0.75 9.69 3.34
CA SER A 56 0.83 11.13 3.57
C SER A 56 2.09 11.53 4.30
N SER A 57 2.92 10.58 4.69
CA SER A 57 4.15 10.88 5.40
C SER A 57 5.10 11.66 4.49
N PRO A 58 5.77 12.70 4.99
CA PRO A 58 6.75 13.41 4.18
C PRO A 58 8.07 12.67 4.07
N THR A 59 8.26 11.61 4.85
CA THR A 59 9.53 10.90 4.91
C THR A 59 9.58 9.84 3.83
N PRO A 60 10.68 9.74 3.07
CA PRO A 60 10.81 8.68 2.06
C PRO A 60 10.85 7.31 2.71
N GLY A 61 10.67 6.29 1.89
CA GLY A 61 10.65 4.91 2.39
C GLY A 61 9.26 4.42 2.73
N ARG A 62 8.24 5.08 2.22
CA ARG A 62 6.86 4.73 2.51
C ARG A 62 6.53 3.30 2.10
N ALA A 63 6.98 2.89 0.91
CA ALA A 63 6.66 1.55 0.43
C ALA A 63 7.24 0.48 1.33
N GLU A 64 8.46 0.67 1.79
CA GLU A 64 9.08 -0.30 2.69
C GLU A 64 8.34 -0.35 4.02
N ARG A 65 8.00 0.81 4.57
CA ARG A 65 7.28 0.83 5.83
C ARG A 65 5.93 0.16 5.74
N ILE A 66 5.23 0.38 4.63
CA ILE A 66 3.93 -0.24 4.43
C ILE A 66 4.09 -1.74 4.28
N LEU A 67 5.07 -2.17 3.49
CA LEU A 67 5.32 -3.58 3.30
C LEU A 67 5.61 -4.27 4.62
N LEU A 68 6.45 -3.65 5.45
CA LEU A 68 6.79 -4.23 6.73
C LEU A 68 5.59 -4.25 7.68
N ALA A 69 4.79 -3.20 7.64
CA ALA A 69 3.64 -3.12 8.53
C ALA A 69 2.59 -4.17 8.19
N MET A 70 2.49 -4.53 6.91
CA MET A 70 1.48 -5.49 6.47
C MET A 70 2.02 -6.91 6.39
N SER A 71 3.29 -7.10 6.68
CA SER A 71 3.89 -8.42 6.64
C SER A 71 3.85 -9.05 8.02
N ASP A 72 3.80 -10.36 8.04
CA ASP A 72 3.91 -11.10 9.28
C ASP A 72 5.34 -10.99 9.78
N PRO A 73 5.59 -10.43 10.96
CA PRO A 73 6.95 -10.30 11.46
C PRO A 73 7.56 -11.60 11.92
N SER A 74 6.81 -12.68 11.95
CA SER A 74 7.33 -13.96 12.37
C SER A 74 8.41 -14.41 11.42
N LEU A 75 9.54 -14.88 11.96
CA LEU A 75 10.63 -15.40 11.16
C LEU A 75 10.55 -16.90 10.96
N GLU A 76 9.63 -17.55 11.64
CA GLU A 76 9.53 -18.99 11.58
C GLU A 76 8.46 -19.42 10.62
N PRO A 77 8.76 -20.39 9.76
CA PRO A 77 7.71 -20.93 8.92
C PRO A 77 6.71 -21.66 9.80
N ILE A 78 5.48 -21.26 9.70
CA ILE A 78 4.41 -21.84 10.47
C ILE A 78 3.49 -22.52 9.50
N PRO A 79 3.14 -23.77 9.72
CA PRO A 79 2.26 -24.44 8.76
C PRO A 79 0.96 -23.66 8.53
N ALA A 80 0.41 -23.11 9.58
CA ALA A 80 -0.81 -22.35 9.44
C ALA A 80 -0.56 -20.93 8.98
N ALA A 81 0.69 -20.52 8.91
CA ALA A 81 1.01 -19.15 8.52
C ALA A 81 0.64 -18.90 7.09
N THR A 82 0.50 -19.96 6.29
CA THR A 82 0.10 -19.75 4.92
C THR A 82 -1.22 -19.03 4.81
N MET A 83 -2.12 -19.29 5.72
CA MET A 83 -3.39 -18.58 5.69
C MET A 83 -3.22 -17.11 5.98
N GLN A 84 -2.44 -16.80 7.00
CA GLN A 84 -2.24 -15.41 7.35
C GLN A 84 -1.45 -14.68 6.28
N GLY A 85 -0.43 -15.33 5.73
CA GLY A 85 0.32 -14.71 4.65
C GLY A 85 -0.53 -14.49 3.42
N ALA A 86 -1.46 -15.39 3.15
CA ALA A 86 -2.31 -15.26 2.00
C ALA A 86 -3.31 -14.12 2.15
N MET A 87 -3.52 -13.65 3.35
CA MET A 87 -4.44 -12.55 3.58
C MET A 87 -3.83 -11.18 3.30
N GLY A 88 -2.53 -11.11 3.14
CA GLY A 88 -1.87 -9.87 2.78
C GLY A 88 -1.74 -8.86 3.90
N ALA A 89 -2.02 -9.25 5.14
CA ALA A 89 -1.92 -8.33 6.27
C ALA A 89 -1.62 -9.11 7.53
N HIS A 90 -0.88 -8.47 8.40
CA HIS A 90 -0.53 -9.06 9.68
C HIS A 90 -1.64 -8.76 10.68
N ARG A 91 -2.11 -9.80 11.33
CA ARG A 91 -3.12 -9.64 12.37
C ARG A 91 -2.39 -9.31 13.66
N ALA A 92 -2.53 -8.11 14.11
CA ALA A 92 -1.83 -7.67 15.32
C ALA A 92 -2.77 -7.45 16.46
#